data_e1776871bd6560d780cf619d05f116f6
#
_entry.id   e1776871bd6560d780cf619d05f116f6
#
_cell.length_a   1.000
_cell.length_b   1.000
_cell.length_c   1.000
_cell.angle_alpha   90.00
_cell.angle_beta   90.00
_cell.angle_gamma   90.00
#
_symmetry.space_group_name_H-M   'P 1'
#
loop_
_entity.id
_entity.type
_entity.pdbx_description
1 polymer ?
#
loop_
_entity_poly.entity_id
_entity_poly.type
_entity_poly.pdbx_seq_one_letter_code
_entity_poly.pdbx_strand_id
1 'polypeptide(L)'
;MTVFIAHLYYDLMNLYGEIGNIKALKYSLENAGVKVVIDKLTVNDNIDFSKYDILYIGSGTENNELMVLNDIKKYKNELKKYIEDNKFVIATGNSIELFGKTIFNKKEYKSLNIFDYSSKIIDKRIVGDIIIPMKNVNKDIIGFQNRGSIMENNNYPLFDSDYTLGINYKNFYGTYILGPILVRNPELNKYLVNKLLKCKNKKFKPKNIDLNLDKKAYTNYLKTYHTNY
;
A
#
# COMPACT_ATOMS: atom_id res chain seq x y z
N MET A 1 -17.60 -10.21 -13.30
CA MET A 1 -17.12 -10.15 -11.90
C MET A 1 -16.93 -8.69 -11.53
N THR A 2 -17.25 -8.30 -10.30
CA THR A 2 -17.05 -6.93 -9.80
C THR A 2 -16.07 -6.96 -8.65
N VAL A 3 -15.15 -6.02 -8.60
CA VAL A 3 -14.20 -5.79 -7.49
C VAL A 3 -14.59 -4.49 -6.81
N PHE A 4 -14.71 -4.53 -5.49
CA PHE A 4 -15.03 -3.39 -4.64
C PHE A 4 -13.77 -2.94 -3.88
N ILE A 5 -13.43 -1.67 -4.00
CA ILE A 5 -12.26 -1.06 -3.38
C ILE A 5 -12.72 0.03 -2.41
N ALA A 6 -12.30 -0.06 -1.15
CA ALA A 6 -12.42 1.05 -0.22
C ALA A 6 -11.15 1.91 -0.27
N HIS A 7 -11.28 3.17 -0.65
CA HIS A 7 -10.23 4.18 -0.49
C HIS A 7 -10.45 4.87 0.85
N LEU A 8 -9.75 4.36 1.87
CA LEU A 8 -9.89 4.80 3.25
C LEU A 8 -9.21 6.16 3.45
N TYR A 9 -9.92 7.08 4.11
CA TYR A 9 -9.44 8.42 4.45
C TYR A 9 -8.84 9.17 3.25
N TYR A 10 -9.54 9.08 2.13
CA TYR A 10 -9.09 9.52 0.81
C TYR A 10 -8.73 11.01 0.74
N ASP A 11 -9.28 11.82 1.61
CA ASP A 11 -9.08 13.26 1.74
C ASP A 11 -7.90 13.62 2.67
N LEU A 12 -7.63 12.81 3.68
CA LEU A 12 -6.57 13.02 4.67
C LEU A 12 -5.26 12.29 4.30
N MET A 13 -5.37 11.11 3.68
CA MET A 13 -4.24 10.21 3.39
C MET A 13 -3.99 10.12 1.89
N ASN A 14 -3.74 11.27 1.24
CA ASN A 14 -3.59 11.36 -0.22
C ASN A 14 -2.45 12.30 -0.65
N LEU A 15 -1.38 12.41 0.14
CA LEU A 15 -0.18 13.14 -0.25
C LEU A 15 0.60 12.41 -1.35
N TYR A 16 1.50 13.12 -2.02
CA TYR A 16 2.43 12.55 -3.01
C TYR A 16 1.76 11.81 -4.19
N GLY A 17 0.51 12.15 -4.50
CA GLY A 17 -0.22 11.55 -5.62
C GLY A 17 -0.78 10.15 -5.36
N GLU A 18 -1.01 9.78 -4.11
CA GLU A 18 -1.47 8.45 -3.68
C GLU A 18 -2.74 7.96 -4.40
N ILE A 19 -3.63 8.87 -4.83
CA ILE A 19 -4.77 8.54 -5.70
C ILE A 19 -4.36 7.82 -7.00
N GLY A 20 -3.11 8.00 -7.44
CA GLY A 20 -2.54 7.30 -8.59
C GLY A 20 -2.54 5.78 -8.42
N ASN A 21 -2.31 5.28 -7.19
CA ASN A 21 -2.34 3.84 -6.90
C ASN A 21 -3.73 3.25 -7.15
N ILE A 22 -4.78 3.96 -6.71
CA ILE A 22 -6.19 3.57 -6.96
C ILE A 22 -6.51 3.58 -8.46
N LYS A 23 -6.05 4.60 -9.19
CA LYS A 23 -6.24 4.69 -10.64
C LYS A 23 -5.53 3.56 -11.38
N ALA A 24 -4.31 3.22 -10.98
CA ALA A 24 -3.54 2.11 -11.56
C ALA A 24 -4.22 0.76 -11.31
N LEU A 25 -4.69 0.50 -10.09
CA LEU A 25 -5.47 -0.70 -9.76
C LEU A 25 -6.75 -0.79 -10.60
N LYS A 26 -7.53 0.30 -10.65
CA LYS A 26 -8.76 0.35 -11.44
C LYS A 26 -8.49 0.05 -12.91
N TYR A 27 -7.53 0.76 -13.50
CA TYR A 27 -7.14 0.57 -14.91
C TYR A 27 -6.79 -0.89 -15.21
N SER A 28 -5.93 -1.49 -14.40
CA SER A 28 -5.49 -2.87 -14.61
C SER A 28 -6.60 -3.89 -14.42
N LEU A 29 -7.50 -3.69 -13.45
CA LEU A 29 -8.65 -4.55 -13.21
C LEU A 29 -9.68 -4.45 -14.35
N GLU A 30 -9.96 -3.24 -14.85
CA GLU A 30 -10.89 -3.03 -15.97
C GLU A 30 -10.34 -3.64 -17.27
N ASN A 31 -9.03 -3.48 -17.54
CA ASN A 31 -8.38 -4.16 -18.67
C ASN A 31 -8.39 -5.69 -18.53
N ALA A 32 -8.32 -6.22 -17.32
CA ALA A 32 -8.49 -7.65 -17.06
C ALA A 32 -9.95 -8.15 -17.28
N GLY A 33 -10.88 -7.26 -17.60
CA GLY A 33 -12.29 -7.58 -17.86
C GLY A 33 -13.17 -7.61 -16.59
N VAL A 34 -12.80 -6.83 -15.59
CA VAL A 34 -13.50 -6.77 -14.29
C VAL A 34 -14.13 -5.39 -14.11
N LYS A 35 -15.38 -5.35 -13.65
CA LYS A 35 -16.02 -4.10 -13.20
C LYS A 35 -15.42 -3.67 -11.87
N VAL A 36 -15.10 -2.38 -11.71
CA VAL A 36 -14.52 -1.83 -10.47
C VAL A 36 -15.46 -0.79 -9.88
N VAL A 37 -15.72 -0.92 -8.58
CA VAL A 37 -16.45 0.07 -7.78
C VAL A 37 -15.49 0.57 -6.70
N ILE A 38 -15.38 1.89 -6.56
CA ILE A 38 -14.50 2.53 -5.58
C ILE A 38 -15.35 3.41 -4.68
N ASP A 39 -15.35 3.09 -3.40
CA ASP A 39 -15.96 3.94 -2.38
C ASP A 39 -14.86 4.76 -1.71
N LYS A 40 -15.08 6.06 -1.63
CA LYS A 40 -14.21 7.01 -0.93
C LYS A 40 -14.77 7.22 0.46
N LEU A 41 -13.99 6.84 1.46
CA LEU A 41 -14.39 6.83 2.86
C LEU A 41 -13.49 7.76 3.66
N THR A 42 -14.08 8.47 4.62
CA THR A 42 -13.37 9.44 5.45
C THR A 42 -13.70 9.26 6.94
N VAL A 43 -13.24 10.18 7.78
CA VAL A 43 -13.52 10.19 9.23
C VAL A 43 -15.03 10.26 9.47
N ASN A 44 -15.50 9.51 10.46
CA ASN A 44 -16.90 9.36 10.85
C ASN A 44 -17.80 8.56 9.89
N ASP A 45 -17.31 8.12 8.74
CA ASP A 45 -18.08 7.19 7.92
C ASP A 45 -18.28 5.85 8.66
N ASN A 46 -19.43 5.22 8.44
CA ASN A 46 -19.68 3.87 8.93
C ASN A 46 -19.18 2.85 7.89
N ILE A 47 -18.10 2.15 8.21
CA ILE A 47 -17.40 1.28 7.25
C ILE A 47 -17.78 -0.17 7.51
N ASP A 48 -18.46 -0.78 6.55
CA ASP A 48 -18.67 -2.23 6.50
C ASP A 48 -17.61 -2.89 5.62
N PHE A 49 -16.53 -3.37 6.24
CA PHE A 49 -15.41 -3.99 5.54
C PHE A 49 -15.78 -5.25 4.76
N SER A 50 -16.90 -5.92 5.10
CA SER A 50 -17.33 -7.14 4.42
C SER A 50 -17.63 -6.92 2.94
N LYS A 51 -18.00 -5.70 2.55
CA LYS A 51 -18.32 -5.29 1.18
C LYS A 51 -17.11 -5.24 0.26
N TYR A 52 -15.90 -5.07 0.80
CA TYR A 52 -14.73 -4.75 0.01
C TYR A 52 -13.84 -5.96 -0.23
N ASP A 53 -13.21 -5.97 -1.39
CA ASP A 53 -12.19 -6.93 -1.79
C ASP A 53 -10.79 -6.38 -1.50
N ILE A 54 -10.63 -5.04 -1.59
CA ILE A 54 -9.39 -4.32 -1.31
C ILE A 54 -9.70 -3.13 -0.40
N LEU A 55 -8.87 -2.95 0.62
CA LEU A 55 -8.73 -1.71 1.36
C LEU A 55 -7.43 -1.03 0.93
N TYR A 56 -7.51 0.23 0.57
CA TYR A 56 -6.36 1.06 0.26
C TYR A 56 -6.31 2.26 1.18
N ILE A 57 -5.14 2.54 1.75
CA ILE A 57 -4.88 3.73 2.55
C ILE A 57 -3.51 4.30 2.15
N GLY A 58 -3.49 5.58 1.79
CA GLY A 58 -2.29 6.27 1.33
C GLY A 58 -1.53 6.99 2.44
N SER A 59 -0.68 7.94 2.06
CA SER A 59 0.13 8.75 2.97
C SER A 59 -0.53 10.06 3.32
N GLY A 60 -0.40 10.50 4.56
CA GLY A 60 -0.85 11.80 5.04
C GLY A 60 0.26 12.60 5.74
N THR A 61 -0.10 13.79 6.24
CA THR A 61 0.74 14.46 7.22
C THR A 61 0.71 13.69 8.54
N GLU A 62 1.69 13.89 9.40
CA GLU A 62 1.75 13.28 10.73
C GLU A 62 0.50 13.65 11.58
N ASN A 63 -0.06 14.85 11.39
CA ASN A 63 -1.30 15.26 12.06
C ASN A 63 -2.52 14.53 11.50
N ASN A 64 -2.62 14.39 10.16
CA ASN A 64 -3.70 13.63 9.53
C ASN A 64 -3.65 12.17 9.95
N GLU A 65 -2.47 11.58 10.05
CA GLU A 65 -2.27 10.22 10.53
C GLU A 65 -2.84 10.04 11.96
N LEU A 66 -2.60 10.98 12.88
CA LEU A 66 -3.19 10.93 14.21
C LEU A 66 -4.71 11.11 14.22
N MET A 67 -5.25 11.95 13.33
CA MET A 67 -6.71 12.07 13.15
C MET A 67 -7.30 10.75 12.70
N VAL A 68 -6.69 10.14 11.70
CA VAL A 68 -7.07 8.81 11.18
C VAL A 68 -6.93 7.74 12.26
N LEU A 69 -5.83 7.75 13.03
CA LEU A 69 -5.64 6.81 14.13
C LEU A 69 -6.79 6.88 15.16
N ASN A 70 -7.24 8.07 15.50
CA ASN A 70 -8.34 8.24 16.45
C ASN A 70 -9.65 7.65 15.93
N ASP A 71 -9.94 7.77 14.65
CA ASP A 71 -11.15 7.22 14.03
C ASP A 71 -11.05 5.71 13.77
N ILE A 72 -9.94 5.24 13.19
CA ILE A 72 -9.77 3.85 12.76
C ILE A 72 -9.68 2.86 13.92
N LYS A 73 -9.34 3.33 15.12
CA LYS A 73 -9.26 2.48 16.33
C LYS A 73 -10.55 1.74 16.62
N LYS A 74 -11.70 2.34 16.35
CA LYS A 74 -13.02 1.71 16.53
C LYS A 74 -13.20 0.44 15.70
N TYR A 75 -12.44 0.31 14.60
CA TYR A 75 -12.48 -0.82 13.66
C TYR A 75 -11.34 -1.83 13.83
N LYS A 76 -10.58 -1.75 14.92
CA LYS A 76 -9.40 -2.62 15.12
C LYS A 76 -9.70 -4.12 14.90
N ASN A 77 -10.77 -4.62 15.52
CA ASN A 77 -11.11 -6.04 15.47
C ASN A 77 -11.56 -6.49 14.07
N GLU A 78 -12.35 -5.66 13.40
CA GLU A 78 -12.83 -5.88 12.04
C GLU A 78 -11.65 -5.88 11.04
N LEU A 79 -10.74 -4.93 11.18
CA LEU A 79 -9.53 -4.86 10.34
C LEU A 79 -8.61 -6.06 10.57
N LYS A 80 -8.41 -6.45 11.83
CA LYS A 80 -7.64 -7.67 12.15
C LYS A 80 -8.27 -8.89 11.49
N LYS A 81 -9.58 -9.07 11.67
CA LYS A 81 -10.33 -10.16 11.02
C LYS A 81 -10.23 -10.11 9.50
N TYR A 82 -10.38 -8.93 8.89
CA TYR A 82 -10.28 -8.73 7.44
C TYR A 82 -8.91 -9.20 6.89
N ILE A 83 -7.82 -8.86 7.59
CA ILE A 83 -6.46 -9.29 7.24
C ILE A 83 -6.30 -10.81 7.44
N GLU A 84 -6.79 -11.35 8.56
CA GLU A 84 -6.73 -12.78 8.86
C GLU A 84 -7.54 -13.63 7.87
N ASP A 85 -8.64 -13.10 7.33
CA ASP A 85 -9.47 -13.71 6.29
C ASP A 85 -8.83 -13.64 4.88
N ASN A 86 -7.54 -13.26 4.78
CA ASN A 86 -6.80 -13.14 3.52
C ASN A 86 -7.36 -12.11 2.52
N LYS A 87 -8.09 -11.13 2.99
CA LYS A 87 -8.51 -9.99 2.17
C LYS A 87 -7.34 -9.04 1.89
N PHE A 88 -7.43 -8.27 0.82
CA PHE A 88 -6.33 -7.40 0.40
C PHE A 88 -6.33 -6.07 1.14
N VAL A 89 -5.18 -5.70 1.70
CA VAL A 89 -4.91 -4.37 2.24
C VAL A 89 -3.63 -3.85 1.60
N ILE A 90 -3.67 -2.62 1.11
CA ILE A 90 -2.51 -1.90 0.58
C ILE A 90 -2.39 -0.60 1.38
N ALA A 91 -1.28 -0.44 2.10
CA ALA A 91 -0.97 0.73 2.91
C ALA A 91 0.35 1.35 2.44
N THR A 92 0.34 2.64 2.08
CA THR A 92 1.52 3.32 1.54
C THR A 92 1.88 4.56 2.37
N GLY A 93 3.17 4.85 2.45
CA GLY A 93 3.70 5.92 3.28
C GLY A 93 3.51 5.66 4.77
N ASN A 94 3.25 6.71 5.54
CA ASN A 94 3.10 6.61 6.99
C ASN A 94 1.83 5.85 7.44
N SER A 95 0.86 5.60 6.56
CA SER A 95 -0.31 4.81 6.95
C SER A 95 0.01 3.39 7.45
N ILE A 96 1.17 2.85 7.10
CA ILE A 96 1.59 1.54 7.63
C ILE A 96 1.76 1.58 9.16
N GLU A 97 2.12 2.72 9.72
CA GLU A 97 2.34 2.90 11.16
C GLU A 97 1.07 2.69 11.98
N LEU A 98 -0.10 2.94 11.38
CA LEU A 98 -1.42 2.69 11.98
C LEU A 98 -1.59 1.22 12.43
N PHE A 99 -0.99 0.27 11.74
CA PHE A 99 -1.18 -1.17 11.96
C PHE A 99 -0.21 -1.79 12.96
N GLY A 100 0.88 -1.08 13.30
CA GLY A 100 1.86 -1.49 14.29
C GLY A 100 1.41 -1.27 15.73
N LYS A 101 2.34 -1.38 16.68
CA LYS A 101 2.11 -1.16 18.12
C LYS A 101 2.02 0.32 18.46
N THR A 102 2.94 1.11 17.92
CA THR A 102 3.08 2.53 18.27
C THR A 102 3.41 3.39 17.06
N ILE A 103 2.95 4.62 17.11
CA ILE A 103 3.35 5.73 16.25
C ILE A 103 4.05 6.77 17.12
N PHE A 104 5.08 7.39 16.60
CA PHE A 104 5.74 8.48 17.28
C PHE A 104 5.56 9.81 16.51
N ASN A 105 4.88 10.76 17.17
CA ASN A 105 4.79 12.15 16.71
C ASN A 105 4.93 13.05 17.94
N LYS A 106 6.13 13.62 18.17
CA LYS A 106 6.53 14.36 19.39
C LYS A 106 6.43 13.54 20.69
N LYS A 107 5.49 12.63 20.78
CA LYS A 107 5.32 11.63 21.84
C LYS A 107 4.83 10.32 21.23
N GLU A 108 4.89 9.25 22.00
CA GLU A 108 4.41 7.94 21.59
C GLU A 108 2.88 7.86 21.67
N TYR A 109 2.27 7.27 20.65
CA TYR A 109 0.85 6.97 20.57
C TYR A 109 0.65 5.47 20.35
N LYS A 110 -0.20 4.84 21.14
CA LYS A 110 -0.62 3.45 20.88
C LYS A 110 -1.42 3.38 19.58
N SER A 111 -0.99 2.52 18.67
CA SER A 111 -1.63 2.28 17.39
C SER A 111 -2.58 1.07 17.45
N LEU A 112 -2.97 0.51 16.30
CA LEU A 112 -3.92 -0.61 16.24
C LEU A 112 -3.36 -1.90 16.85
N ASN A 113 -2.05 -2.06 16.92
CA ASN A 113 -1.40 -3.27 17.41
C ASN A 113 -1.97 -4.54 16.74
N ILE A 114 -2.03 -4.53 15.42
CA ILE A 114 -2.38 -5.69 14.60
C ILE A 114 -1.11 -6.50 14.32
N PHE A 115 0.01 -5.81 14.11
CA PHE A 115 1.34 -6.39 13.93
C PHE A 115 2.29 -5.99 15.05
N ASP A 116 3.36 -6.78 15.24
CA ASP A 116 4.30 -6.61 16.35
C ASP A 116 5.34 -5.51 16.16
N TYR A 117 5.47 -4.92 14.97
CA TYR A 117 6.41 -3.81 14.76
C TYR A 117 5.96 -2.51 15.44
N SER A 118 6.93 -1.65 15.66
CA SER A 118 6.72 -0.27 16.14
C SER A 118 7.40 0.71 15.20
N SER A 119 6.83 1.91 15.08
CA SER A 119 7.51 3.01 14.39
C SER A 119 8.50 3.67 15.34
N LYS A 120 9.72 3.89 14.85
CA LYS A 120 10.76 4.60 15.56
C LYS A 120 11.20 5.83 14.77
N ILE A 121 11.24 6.97 15.43
CA ILE A 121 11.80 8.20 14.84
C ILE A 121 13.28 8.01 14.55
N ILE A 122 13.70 8.60 13.43
CA ILE A 122 15.11 8.73 13.06
C ILE A 122 15.54 10.19 13.08
N ASP A 123 16.78 10.44 13.47
CA ASP A 123 17.33 11.81 13.63
C ASP A 123 17.31 12.61 12.32
N LYS A 124 17.55 11.94 11.22
CA LYS A 124 17.55 12.55 9.89
C LYS A 124 16.50 11.92 9.00
N ARG A 125 15.54 12.73 8.53
CA ARG A 125 14.50 12.30 7.58
C ARG A 125 15.12 11.69 6.32
N ILE A 126 14.64 10.52 5.92
CA ILE A 126 15.06 9.86 4.68
C ILE A 126 14.22 10.45 3.55
N VAL A 127 14.90 11.13 2.61
CA VAL A 127 14.26 11.73 1.42
C VAL A 127 15.07 11.36 0.19
N GLY A 128 14.44 10.78 -0.81
CA GLY A 128 15.09 10.45 -2.07
C GLY A 128 14.45 9.28 -2.80
N ASP A 129 14.96 9.06 -4.01
CA ASP A 129 14.58 7.89 -4.80
C ASP A 129 15.16 6.60 -4.22
N ILE A 130 14.45 5.51 -4.47
CA ILE A 130 14.88 4.17 -4.06
C ILE A 130 14.63 3.18 -5.20
N ILE A 131 15.57 2.26 -5.37
CA ILE A 131 15.42 1.05 -6.17
C ILE A 131 15.74 -0.14 -5.28
N ILE A 132 14.80 -1.08 -5.20
CA ILE A 132 14.93 -2.21 -4.28
C ILE A 132 14.28 -3.46 -4.85
N PRO A 133 14.95 -4.63 -4.81
CA PRO A 133 14.35 -5.89 -5.21
C PRO A 133 13.20 -6.29 -4.29
N MET A 134 12.12 -6.82 -4.88
CA MET A 134 10.97 -7.32 -4.15
C MET A 134 10.73 -8.78 -4.48
N LYS A 135 10.55 -9.59 -3.45
CA LYS A 135 10.21 -11.00 -3.59
C LYS A 135 8.92 -11.19 -4.41
N ASN A 136 8.94 -12.18 -5.30
CA ASN A 136 7.82 -12.50 -6.20
C ASN A 136 7.48 -11.46 -7.29
N VAL A 137 8.31 -10.44 -7.47
CA VAL A 137 8.21 -9.50 -8.58
C VAL A 137 9.51 -9.54 -9.39
N ASN A 138 9.44 -9.82 -10.69
CA ASN A 138 10.62 -10.01 -11.54
C ASN A 138 11.34 -8.70 -11.93
N LYS A 139 11.04 -7.61 -11.26
CA LYS A 139 11.64 -6.30 -11.49
C LYS A 139 11.82 -5.61 -10.16
N ASP A 140 12.87 -4.82 -10.04
CA ASP A 140 13.08 -3.97 -8.89
C ASP A 140 11.95 -2.95 -8.75
N ILE A 141 11.64 -2.63 -7.52
CA ILE A 141 10.66 -1.60 -7.19
C ILE A 141 11.36 -0.26 -7.19
N ILE A 142 10.86 0.67 -8.01
CA ILE A 142 11.29 2.07 -8.00
C ILE A 142 10.29 2.93 -7.25
N GLY A 143 10.76 3.88 -6.49
CA GLY A 143 9.88 4.77 -5.74
C GLY A 143 10.63 5.94 -5.11
N PHE A 144 9.93 6.62 -4.25
CA PHE A 144 10.44 7.77 -3.50
C PHE A 144 10.20 7.55 -2.02
N GLN A 145 11.13 7.94 -1.19
CA GLN A 145 10.98 7.95 0.26
C GLN A 145 10.90 9.40 0.76
N ASN A 146 10.01 9.66 1.70
CA ASN A 146 9.98 10.89 2.48
C ASN A 146 9.43 10.53 3.86
N ARG A 147 10.29 9.96 4.70
CA ARG A 147 9.91 9.41 6.01
C ARG A 147 10.80 9.91 7.12
N GLY A 148 10.20 10.18 8.28
CA GLY A 148 10.89 10.53 9.53
C GLY A 148 10.97 9.36 10.51
N SER A 149 10.51 8.18 10.12
CA SER A 149 10.47 6.98 10.95
C SER A 149 10.88 5.74 10.17
N ILE A 150 11.21 4.70 10.91
CA ILE A 150 11.48 3.35 10.41
C ILE A 150 10.65 2.34 11.20
N MET A 151 10.45 1.16 10.61
CA MET A 151 9.79 0.04 11.24
C MET A 151 10.82 -0.80 12.01
N GLU A 152 10.62 -1.01 13.30
CA GLU A 152 11.41 -1.92 14.13
C GLU A 152 10.63 -3.18 14.48
N ASN A 153 11.34 -4.31 14.66
CA ASN A 153 10.75 -5.62 15.00
C ASN A 153 9.74 -6.16 13.97
N ASN A 154 10.03 -5.94 12.69
CA ASN A 154 9.19 -6.42 11.60
C ASN A 154 9.49 -7.90 11.31
N ASN A 155 8.55 -8.78 11.64
CA ASN A 155 8.66 -10.24 11.42
C ASN A 155 8.26 -10.67 10.00
N TYR A 156 7.72 -9.78 9.19
CA TYR A 156 7.19 -10.06 7.85
C TYR A 156 7.68 -9.05 6.81
N PRO A 157 9.00 -8.94 6.58
CA PRO A 157 9.54 -7.91 5.69
C PRO A 157 9.04 -8.09 4.26
N LEU A 158 8.66 -6.97 3.63
CA LEU A 158 8.28 -6.92 2.23
C LEU A 158 9.50 -7.00 1.31
N PHE A 159 10.63 -6.47 1.77
CA PHE A 159 11.90 -6.40 1.05
C PHE A 159 12.99 -7.14 1.85
N ASP A 160 13.68 -8.07 1.21
CA ASP A 160 14.71 -8.89 1.89
C ASP A 160 15.96 -8.08 2.25
N SER A 161 16.23 -6.97 1.55
CA SER A 161 17.40 -6.11 1.77
C SER A 161 17.15 -4.97 2.77
N ASP A 162 15.89 -4.66 3.09
CA ASP A 162 15.53 -3.62 4.06
C ASP A 162 14.25 -3.99 4.83
N TYR A 163 14.43 -4.53 6.02
CA TYR A 163 13.33 -4.93 6.93
C TYR A 163 12.56 -3.74 7.52
N THR A 164 13.09 -2.52 7.40
CA THR A 164 12.49 -1.30 7.95
C THR A 164 11.54 -0.59 7.00
N LEU A 165 11.51 -1.03 5.73
CA LEU A 165 10.86 -0.31 4.63
C LEU A 165 9.43 -0.75 4.37
N GLY A 166 9.07 -1.96 4.73
CA GLY A 166 7.72 -2.46 4.46
C GLY A 166 7.46 -3.84 5.02
N ILE A 167 6.18 -4.21 5.03
CA ILE A 167 5.65 -5.47 5.55
C ILE A 167 4.80 -6.18 4.51
N ASN A 168 4.93 -7.51 4.42
CA ASN A 168 4.01 -8.37 3.71
C ASN A 168 3.54 -9.53 4.59
N TYR A 169 2.31 -9.48 5.05
CA TYR A 169 1.67 -10.55 5.79
C TYR A 169 0.40 -10.99 5.06
N LYS A 170 0.34 -12.25 4.62
CA LYS A 170 -0.77 -12.75 3.80
C LYS A 170 -1.01 -11.87 2.55
N ASN A 171 -2.14 -11.15 2.51
CA ASN A 171 -2.49 -10.18 1.46
C ASN A 171 -2.45 -8.73 1.97
N PHE A 172 -1.82 -8.49 3.11
CA PHE A 172 -1.47 -7.15 3.57
C PHE A 172 -0.12 -6.75 2.97
N TYR A 173 -0.09 -5.65 2.24
CA TYR A 173 1.10 -5.04 1.64
C TYR A 173 1.24 -3.62 2.17
N GLY A 174 2.21 -3.41 3.04
CA GLY A 174 2.51 -2.10 3.60
C GLY A 174 3.92 -1.65 3.24
N THR A 175 4.11 -0.39 2.84
CA THR A 175 5.45 0.15 2.56
C THR A 175 5.52 1.65 2.73
N TYR A 176 6.69 2.15 3.18
CA TYR A 176 7.01 3.59 3.18
C TYR A 176 7.28 4.14 1.76
N ILE A 177 7.40 3.30 0.74
CA ILE A 177 7.64 3.75 -0.62
C ILE A 177 6.41 4.49 -1.17
N LEU A 178 6.66 5.67 -1.71
CA LEU A 178 5.69 6.62 -2.26
C LEU A 178 5.88 6.79 -3.77
N GLY A 179 5.08 7.68 -4.34
CA GLY A 179 5.31 8.30 -5.61
C GLY A 179 4.69 7.75 -6.87
N PRO A 180 3.39 7.53 -6.97
CA PRO A 180 2.61 6.42 -6.45
C PRO A 180 3.20 5.08 -6.89
N ILE A 181 3.43 4.19 -5.94
CA ILE A 181 4.22 2.95 -6.17
C ILE A 181 3.63 2.05 -7.26
N LEU A 182 2.31 1.92 -7.37
CA LEU A 182 1.70 1.04 -8.37
C LEU A 182 1.75 1.61 -9.79
N VAL A 183 1.75 2.94 -9.94
CA VAL A 183 1.92 3.59 -11.23
C VAL A 183 3.36 3.40 -11.74
N ARG A 184 4.34 3.58 -10.86
CA ARG A 184 5.76 3.48 -11.22
C ARG A 184 6.22 2.04 -11.47
N ASN A 185 5.50 1.04 -10.95
CA ASN A 185 5.89 -0.37 -10.96
C ASN A 185 4.82 -1.26 -11.60
N PRO A 186 4.74 -1.32 -12.94
CA PRO A 186 3.69 -2.06 -13.65
C PRO A 186 3.69 -3.56 -13.34
N GLU A 187 4.85 -4.17 -13.11
CA GLU A 187 4.91 -5.60 -12.75
C GLU A 187 4.39 -5.86 -11.33
N LEU A 188 4.62 -4.95 -10.38
CA LEU A 188 4.01 -5.02 -9.04
C LEU A 188 2.49 -4.90 -9.12
N ASN A 189 1.98 -3.91 -9.87
CA ASN A 189 0.55 -3.73 -10.08
C ASN A 189 -0.08 -4.98 -10.71
N LYS A 190 0.52 -5.52 -11.76
CA LYS A 190 0.08 -6.77 -12.41
C LYS A 190 0.10 -7.96 -11.45
N TYR A 191 1.14 -8.09 -10.63
CA TYR A 191 1.25 -9.15 -9.62
C TYR A 191 0.09 -9.10 -8.63
N LEU A 192 -0.18 -7.91 -8.05
CA LEU A 192 -1.25 -7.73 -7.06
C LEU A 192 -2.64 -7.99 -7.68
N VAL A 193 -2.90 -7.47 -8.88
CA VAL A 193 -4.16 -7.68 -9.60
C VAL A 193 -4.38 -9.16 -9.87
N ASN A 194 -3.38 -9.87 -10.40
CA ASN A 194 -3.51 -11.30 -10.68
C ASN A 194 -3.76 -12.13 -9.40
N LYS A 195 -3.07 -11.78 -8.31
CA LYS A 195 -3.24 -12.44 -7.02
C LYS A 195 -4.66 -12.23 -6.48
N LEU A 196 -5.17 -11.00 -6.53
CA LEU A 196 -6.52 -10.66 -6.13
C LEU A 196 -7.56 -11.45 -6.93
N LEU A 197 -7.44 -11.46 -8.26
CA LEU A 197 -8.40 -12.13 -9.14
C LEU A 197 -8.43 -13.64 -8.88
N LYS A 198 -7.28 -14.26 -8.65
CA LYS A 198 -7.19 -15.69 -8.28
C LYS A 198 -7.82 -15.97 -6.92
N CYS A 199 -7.64 -15.09 -5.93
CA CYS A 199 -8.27 -15.23 -4.62
C CYS A 199 -9.78 -15.11 -4.69
N LYS A 200 -10.28 -14.15 -5.49
CA LYS A 200 -11.71 -13.89 -5.62
C LYS A 200 -12.44 -14.98 -6.43
N ASN A 201 -11.82 -15.47 -7.49
CA ASN A 201 -12.36 -16.55 -8.31
C ASN A 201 -11.25 -17.33 -9.04
N LYS A 202 -10.93 -18.53 -8.54
CA LYS A 202 -9.87 -19.38 -9.11
C LYS A 202 -10.11 -19.79 -10.58
N LYS A 203 -11.36 -19.80 -11.03
CA LYS A 203 -11.74 -20.15 -12.41
C LYS A 203 -11.74 -18.95 -13.36
N PHE A 204 -11.66 -17.73 -12.84
CA PHE A 204 -11.63 -16.53 -13.67
C PHE A 204 -10.34 -16.47 -14.50
N LYS A 205 -10.49 -16.28 -15.80
CA LYS A 205 -9.36 -16.07 -16.74
C LYS A 205 -9.31 -14.58 -17.08
N PRO A 206 -8.36 -13.82 -16.50
CA PRO A 206 -8.22 -12.40 -16.82
C PRO A 206 -7.81 -12.22 -18.28
N LYS A 207 -8.30 -11.17 -18.91
CA LYS A 207 -7.76 -10.70 -20.19
C LYS A 207 -6.31 -10.25 -19.98
N ASN A 208 -5.53 -10.23 -21.06
CA ASN A 208 -4.18 -9.70 -20.97
C ASN A 208 -4.21 -8.20 -20.67
N ILE A 209 -3.51 -7.79 -19.61
CA ILE A 209 -3.38 -6.39 -19.21
C ILE A 209 -2.27 -5.78 -20.05
N ASP A 210 -2.61 -4.84 -20.93
CA ASP A 210 -1.60 -4.09 -21.68
C ASP A 210 -0.96 -3.01 -20.80
N LEU A 211 0.31 -3.22 -20.49
CA LEU A 211 1.16 -2.32 -19.70
C LEU A 211 2.39 -1.86 -20.50
N ASN A 212 2.33 -1.86 -21.83
CA ASN A 212 3.50 -1.57 -22.66
C ASN A 212 4.04 -0.15 -22.47
N LEU A 213 3.15 0.85 -22.32
CA LEU A 213 3.56 2.24 -22.04
C LEU A 213 4.16 2.37 -20.65
N ASP A 214 3.55 1.73 -19.64
CA ASP A 214 4.03 1.77 -18.26
C ASP A 214 5.42 1.11 -18.15
N LYS A 215 5.65 0.00 -18.85
CA LYS A 215 6.95 -0.68 -18.94
C LYS A 215 8.00 0.17 -19.62
N LYS A 216 7.64 0.89 -20.68
CA LYS A 216 8.55 1.86 -21.33
C LYS A 216 8.93 2.97 -20.37
N ALA A 217 7.95 3.55 -19.66
CA ALA A 217 8.19 4.59 -18.67
C ALA A 217 9.11 4.10 -17.54
N TYR A 218 8.86 2.90 -16.99
CA TYR A 218 9.71 2.26 -16.00
C TYR A 218 11.15 2.09 -16.52
N THR A 219 11.31 1.54 -17.72
CA THR A 219 12.65 1.29 -18.32
C THR A 219 13.39 2.59 -18.61
N ASN A 220 12.69 3.61 -19.14
CA ASN A 220 13.28 4.91 -19.40
C ASN A 220 13.72 5.62 -18.12
N TYR A 221 12.91 5.52 -17.05
CA TYR A 221 13.31 6.06 -15.76
C TYR A 221 14.63 5.45 -15.25
N LEU A 222 14.76 4.12 -15.28
CA LEU A 222 15.98 3.44 -14.88
C LEU A 222 17.19 3.89 -15.71
N LYS A 223 17.06 3.94 -17.04
CA LYS A 223 18.15 4.37 -17.93
C LYS A 223 18.58 5.83 -17.72
N THR A 224 17.64 6.71 -17.37
CA THR A 224 17.91 8.15 -17.25
C THR A 224 18.52 8.50 -15.88
N TYR A 225 18.06 7.85 -14.84
CA TYR A 225 18.41 8.24 -13.46
C TYR A 225 19.31 7.23 -12.74
N HIS A 226 19.52 6.04 -13.34
CA HIS A 226 20.31 4.97 -12.75
C HIS A 226 21.15 4.29 -13.85
N THR A 227 22.29 4.86 -14.15
CA THR A 227 23.19 4.46 -15.26
C THR A 227 23.74 3.03 -15.18
N ASN A 228 23.49 2.31 -14.10
CA ASN A 228 23.93 0.93 -13.90
C ASN A 228 22.83 -0.12 -14.22
N TYR A 229 21.70 0.28 -14.83
CA TYR A 229 20.61 -0.61 -15.23
C TYR A 229 20.48 -0.72 -16.75
#